data_3aa7d2272770a4d126234bc6d5ff9911
#
_entry.id   3aa7d2272770a4d126234bc6d5ff9911
#
_cell.length_a   1.000
_cell.length_b   1.000
_cell.length_c   1.000
_cell.angle_alpha   90.00
_cell.angle_beta   90.00
_cell.angle_gamma   90.00
#
_symmetry.space_group_name_H-M   'P 1'
#
loop_
_entity.id
_entity.type
_entity.pdbx_description
1 polymer ?
#
loop_
_entity_poly.entity_id
_entity_poly.type
_entity_poly.pdbx_seq_one_letter_code
_entity_poly.pdbx_strand_id
1 'polypeptide(L)'
;VSRVVAAMQDPNPAVAGRGLYRLQQAGIAVEHGVLQTEAEALNKGFFKRMRTGFPYIQLKLAASADGRTAMASGESQWITGPAARRDVQVFRAQAGAILTGSGTVLADDPSLNVRHADLPADIQAAYPSAALRQPLRVVVDSRNQVRPEHRLVQVDGEVCLARLSADTQDWPETVRQLTVPANREGKVDLVTLMMQLGRMQINQVWVEGGAQLAGALFAAGLVDELVLYLAPKLLGDSARGLIALPGLESLAQAPQFRFADVQQVGEDLRLIMLPQY
;
A
#
# COMPACT_ATOMS: atom_id res chain seq x y z
N VAL A 1 -36.01 18.55 -9.74
CA VAL A 1 -35.63 17.13 -9.84
C VAL A 1 -36.73 16.32 -9.18
N SER A 2 -37.35 15.37 -9.90
CA SER A 2 -38.44 14.52 -9.39
C SER A 2 -37.98 13.14 -8.92
N ARG A 3 -36.78 12.69 -9.38
CA ARG A 3 -36.18 11.40 -9.02
C ARG A 3 -34.66 11.52 -8.91
N VAL A 4 -34.06 10.84 -7.93
CA VAL A 4 -32.63 10.68 -7.74
C VAL A 4 -32.33 9.20 -7.67
N VAL A 5 -31.33 8.74 -8.47
CA VAL A 5 -30.79 7.37 -8.42
C VAL A 5 -29.33 7.47 -8.00
N ALA A 6 -28.99 6.83 -6.88
CA ALA A 6 -27.63 6.77 -6.37
C ALA A 6 -27.06 5.35 -6.56
N ALA A 7 -25.80 5.25 -6.91
CA ALA A 7 -25.14 3.94 -7.06
C ALA A 7 -25.22 3.14 -5.77
N MET A 8 -25.04 3.82 -4.62
CA MET A 8 -25.13 3.21 -3.29
C MET A 8 -25.32 4.26 -2.20
N GLN A 9 -25.60 3.79 -0.98
CA GLN A 9 -25.59 4.61 0.22
C GLN A 9 -24.17 4.78 0.74
N ASP A 10 -23.81 5.99 1.21
CA ASP A 10 -22.50 6.26 1.81
C ASP A 10 -22.33 5.42 3.10
N PRO A 11 -21.26 4.64 3.24
CA PRO A 11 -20.98 3.82 4.42
C PRO A 11 -20.49 4.63 5.63
N ASN A 12 -20.14 5.92 5.44
CA ASN A 12 -19.68 6.77 6.54
C ASN A 12 -20.83 7.02 7.54
N PRO A 13 -20.71 6.61 8.82
CA PRO A 13 -21.75 6.82 9.82
C PRO A 13 -22.16 8.29 9.99
N ALA A 14 -21.25 9.22 9.71
CA ALA A 14 -21.54 10.65 9.74
C ALA A 14 -22.42 11.13 8.59
N VAL A 15 -22.60 10.36 7.52
CA VAL A 15 -23.46 10.66 6.35
C VAL A 15 -24.62 9.66 6.26
N ALA A 16 -24.34 8.40 6.19
CA ALA A 16 -25.19 7.20 6.32
C ALA A 16 -26.66 7.40 5.92
N GLY A 17 -26.91 7.71 4.64
CA GLY A 17 -28.28 7.85 4.10
C GLY A 17 -29.03 9.12 4.46
N ARG A 18 -28.48 10.03 5.32
CA ARG A 18 -29.15 11.27 5.69
C ARG A 18 -29.50 12.16 4.49
N GLY A 19 -28.64 12.19 3.48
CA GLY A 19 -28.89 12.90 2.22
C GLY A 19 -30.08 12.30 1.46
N LEU A 20 -30.12 10.97 1.32
CA LEU A 20 -31.22 10.25 0.68
C LEU A 20 -32.55 10.47 1.42
N TYR A 21 -32.53 10.39 2.74
CA TYR A 21 -33.69 10.66 3.59
C TYR A 21 -34.23 12.11 3.40
N ARG A 22 -33.33 13.11 3.35
CA ARG A 22 -33.73 14.51 3.11
C ARG A 22 -34.42 14.71 1.76
N LEU A 23 -33.94 14.02 0.73
CA LEU A 23 -34.53 14.04 -0.61
C LEU A 23 -35.94 13.42 -0.57
N GLN A 24 -36.13 12.28 0.11
CA GLN A 24 -37.43 11.64 0.29
C GLN A 24 -38.42 12.55 1.03
N GLN A 25 -37.98 13.23 2.10
CA GLN A 25 -38.84 14.18 2.84
C GLN A 25 -39.24 15.40 2.00
N ALA A 26 -38.43 15.74 0.98
CA ALA A 26 -38.75 16.79 0.01
C ALA A 26 -39.67 16.32 -1.14
N GLY A 27 -40.23 15.09 -1.06
CA GLY A 27 -41.12 14.51 -2.09
C GLY A 27 -40.38 14.01 -3.35
N ILE A 28 -39.05 13.87 -3.31
CA ILE A 28 -38.26 13.38 -4.43
C ILE A 28 -38.20 11.85 -4.33
N ALA A 29 -38.51 11.14 -5.42
CA ALA A 29 -38.33 9.69 -5.49
C ALA A 29 -36.85 9.32 -5.44
N VAL A 30 -36.47 8.45 -4.50
CA VAL A 30 -35.06 8.03 -4.30
C VAL A 30 -34.91 6.52 -4.46
N GLU A 31 -33.99 6.13 -5.29
CA GLU A 31 -33.53 4.74 -5.48
C GLU A 31 -32.02 4.67 -5.24
N HIS A 32 -31.51 3.62 -4.61
CA HIS A 32 -30.08 3.41 -4.41
C HIS A 32 -29.73 1.92 -4.46
N GLY A 33 -28.41 1.61 -4.62
CA GLY A 33 -27.92 0.24 -4.71
C GLY A 33 -27.82 -0.31 -6.15
N VAL A 34 -28.11 0.51 -7.16
CA VAL A 34 -28.19 0.08 -8.57
C VAL A 34 -26.85 -0.39 -9.11
N LEU A 35 -25.73 0.24 -8.70
CA LEU A 35 -24.35 -0.08 -9.10
C LEU A 35 -23.45 -0.11 -7.86
N GLN A 36 -23.89 -0.78 -6.81
CA GLN A 36 -23.18 -0.80 -5.53
C GLN A 36 -21.81 -1.45 -5.65
N THR A 37 -21.70 -2.60 -6.32
CA THR A 37 -20.43 -3.33 -6.47
C THR A 37 -19.38 -2.51 -7.22
N GLU A 38 -19.78 -1.83 -8.28
CA GLU A 38 -18.91 -0.98 -9.09
C GLU A 38 -18.48 0.27 -8.31
N ALA A 39 -19.39 0.87 -7.56
CA ALA A 39 -19.11 2.02 -6.71
C ALA A 39 -18.14 1.66 -5.57
N GLU A 40 -18.29 0.48 -4.96
CA GLU A 40 -17.38 -0.02 -3.95
C GLU A 40 -15.99 -0.30 -4.55
N ALA A 41 -15.91 -0.86 -5.75
CA ALA A 41 -14.65 -1.13 -6.43
C ALA A 41 -13.85 0.16 -6.74
N LEU A 42 -14.53 1.26 -7.07
CA LEU A 42 -13.90 2.57 -7.29
C LEU A 42 -13.28 3.16 -6.02
N ASN A 43 -13.83 2.87 -4.84
CA ASN A 43 -13.45 3.49 -3.57
C ASN A 43 -13.14 2.45 -2.48
N LYS A 44 -12.59 1.29 -2.84
CA LYS A 44 -12.36 0.15 -1.94
C LYS A 44 -11.66 0.51 -0.62
N GLY A 45 -10.70 1.44 -0.67
CA GLY A 45 -9.99 1.91 0.52
C GLY A 45 -10.90 2.68 1.49
N PHE A 46 -11.73 3.59 0.98
CA PHE A 46 -12.69 4.33 1.79
C PHE A 46 -13.72 3.39 2.43
N PHE A 47 -14.28 2.45 1.64
CA PHE A 47 -15.25 1.49 2.16
C PHE A 47 -14.66 0.59 3.24
N LYS A 48 -13.45 0.05 3.02
CA LYS A 48 -12.80 -0.78 4.03
C LYS A 48 -12.59 0.01 5.31
N ARG A 49 -12.05 1.23 5.23
CA ARG A 49 -11.81 2.05 6.42
C ARG A 49 -13.10 2.40 7.16
N MET A 50 -14.16 2.75 6.45
CA MET A 50 -15.45 3.06 7.10
C MET A 50 -16.07 1.86 7.81
N ARG A 51 -15.92 0.66 7.25
CA ARG A 51 -16.52 -0.58 7.80
C ARG A 51 -15.68 -1.22 8.91
N THR A 52 -14.35 -1.10 8.81
CA THR A 52 -13.43 -1.87 9.68
C THR A 52 -12.50 -1.01 10.51
N GLY A 53 -12.35 0.27 10.18
CA GLY A 53 -11.32 1.15 10.76
C GLY A 53 -9.92 0.96 10.16
N PHE A 54 -9.70 -0.05 9.31
CA PHE A 54 -8.41 -0.33 8.68
C PHE A 54 -8.32 0.25 7.26
N PRO A 55 -7.14 0.72 6.83
CA PRO A 55 -6.91 1.06 5.42
C PRO A 55 -6.95 -0.18 4.54
N TYR A 56 -7.15 0.01 3.24
CA TYR A 56 -6.95 -1.01 2.22
C TYR A 56 -5.45 -1.15 1.92
N ILE A 57 -4.91 -2.36 2.05
CA ILE A 57 -3.48 -2.62 1.98
C ILE A 57 -3.15 -3.34 0.68
N GLN A 58 -2.44 -2.63 -0.20
CA GLN A 58 -1.86 -3.15 -1.43
C GLN A 58 -0.39 -3.45 -1.20
N LEU A 59 -0.01 -4.71 -1.25
CA LEU A 59 1.38 -5.14 -1.14
C LEU A 59 1.98 -5.26 -2.54
N LYS A 60 3.00 -4.47 -2.84
CA LYS A 60 3.75 -4.59 -4.09
C LYS A 60 5.00 -5.44 -3.89
N LEU A 61 5.17 -6.41 -4.76
CA LEU A 61 6.42 -7.18 -4.87
C LEU A 61 6.92 -7.17 -6.32
N ALA A 62 8.22 -7.38 -6.47
CA ALA A 62 8.84 -7.55 -7.78
C ALA A 62 9.78 -8.75 -7.73
N ALA A 63 9.69 -9.62 -8.72
CA ALA A 63 10.49 -10.83 -8.77
C ALA A 63 10.89 -11.21 -10.21
N SER A 64 11.89 -12.06 -10.30
CA SER A 64 12.20 -12.85 -11.51
C SER A 64 11.11 -13.91 -11.75
N ALA A 65 11.10 -14.52 -12.92
CA ALA A 65 10.16 -15.58 -13.27
C ALA A 65 10.25 -16.83 -12.36
N ASP A 66 11.41 -17.05 -11.71
CA ASP A 66 11.61 -18.08 -10.70
C ASP A 66 11.36 -17.59 -9.25
N GLY A 67 10.67 -16.44 -9.08
CA GLY A 67 10.19 -15.96 -7.78
C GLY A 67 11.28 -15.38 -6.87
N ARG A 68 12.34 -14.78 -7.41
CA ARG A 68 13.46 -14.22 -6.64
C ARG A 68 13.47 -12.70 -6.67
N THR A 69 13.86 -12.09 -5.55
CA THR A 69 13.79 -10.62 -5.35
C THR A 69 15.15 -9.96 -5.28
N ALA A 70 16.21 -10.71 -5.14
CA ALA A 70 17.59 -10.24 -5.15
C ALA A 70 18.55 -11.42 -5.36
N MET A 71 19.76 -11.15 -5.83
CA MET A 71 20.83 -12.14 -5.82
C MET A 71 21.24 -12.52 -4.39
N ALA A 72 21.95 -13.63 -4.21
CA ALA A 72 22.52 -14.00 -2.92
C ALA A 72 23.42 -12.91 -2.32
N SER A 73 24.13 -12.16 -3.17
CA SER A 73 24.95 -10.99 -2.80
C SER A 73 24.13 -9.82 -2.22
N GLY A 74 22.83 -9.80 -2.47
CA GLY A 74 21.95 -8.67 -2.14
C GLY A 74 21.68 -7.72 -3.31
N GLU A 75 22.33 -7.89 -4.46
CA GLU A 75 22.04 -7.10 -5.65
C GLU A 75 20.59 -7.31 -6.08
N SER A 76 19.80 -6.21 -6.15
CA SER A 76 18.37 -6.21 -6.47
C SER A 76 17.98 -5.21 -7.55
N GLN A 77 18.88 -4.30 -7.91
CA GLN A 77 18.61 -3.22 -8.88
C GLN A 77 19.20 -3.57 -10.26
N TRP A 78 18.41 -3.70 -11.33
CA TRP A 78 16.93 -3.63 -11.36
C TRP A 78 16.39 -4.97 -11.85
N ILE A 79 15.49 -5.58 -11.07
CA ILE A 79 14.83 -6.82 -11.48
C ILE A 79 13.85 -6.51 -12.61
N THR A 80 12.94 -5.56 -12.40
CA THR A 80 11.92 -5.15 -13.36
C THR A 80 12.34 -3.97 -14.22
N GLY A 81 11.75 -3.86 -15.39
CA GLY A 81 12.06 -2.85 -16.38
C GLY A 81 11.55 -1.44 -16.03
N PRO A 82 11.91 -0.43 -16.86
CA PRO A 82 11.50 0.96 -16.63
C PRO A 82 9.98 1.18 -16.70
N ALA A 83 9.27 0.41 -17.53
CA ALA A 83 7.82 0.51 -17.66
C ALA A 83 7.11 0.14 -16.35
N ALA A 84 7.49 -0.98 -15.71
CA ALA A 84 6.96 -1.38 -14.41
C ALA A 84 7.26 -0.33 -13.32
N ARG A 85 8.46 0.25 -13.33
CA ARG A 85 8.81 1.32 -12.36
C ARG A 85 8.01 2.61 -12.57
N ARG A 86 7.59 2.93 -13.80
CA ARG A 86 6.64 4.03 -14.06
C ARG A 86 5.22 3.67 -13.62
N ASP A 87 4.77 2.44 -13.89
CA ASP A 87 3.46 1.96 -13.47
C ASP A 87 3.28 2.04 -11.95
N VAL A 88 4.32 1.72 -11.16
CA VAL A 88 4.34 1.89 -9.70
C VAL A 88 4.06 3.33 -9.26
N GLN A 89 4.43 4.34 -10.05
CA GLN A 89 4.17 5.74 -9.69
C GLN A 89 2.67 6.05 -9.65
N VAL A 90 1.87 5.40 -10.49
CA VAL A 90 0.40 5.55 -10.49
C VAL A 90 -0.18 5.01 -9.17
N PHE A 91 0.25 3.84 -8.73
CA PHE A 91 -0.19 3.27 -7.44
C PHE A 91 0.25 4.14 -6.26
N ARG A 92 1.48 4.65 -6.28
CA ARG A 92 1.96 5.60 -5.25
C ARG A 92 1.11 6.86 -5.21
N ALA A 93 0.75 7.44 -6.36
CA ALA A 93 -0.06 8.66 -6.44
C ALA A 93 -1.49 8.45 -5.91
N GLN A 94 -2.05 7.26 -6.05
CA GLN A 94 -3.37 6.89 -5.54
C GLN A 94 -3.37 6.59 -4.03
N ALA A 95 -2.22 6.24 -3.45
CA ALA A 95 -2.11 5.87 -2.06
C ALA A 95 -2.23 7.07 -1.10
N GLY A 96 -2.79 6.84 0.07
CA GLY A 96 -2.75 7.78 1.20
C GLY A 96 -1.41 7.72 1.94
N ALA A 97 -0.80 6.53 1.98
CA ALA A 97 0.51 6.31 2.55
C ALA A 97 1.31 5.25 1.75
N ILE A 98 2.64 5.41 1.74
CA ILE A 98 3.59 4.38 1.28
C ILE A 98 4.26 3.80 2.51
N LEU A 99 4.16 2.50 2.71
CA LEU A 99 4.76 1.79 3.84
C LEU A 99 6.00 1.00 3.39
N THR A 100 7.07 1.09 4.17
CA THR A 100 8.26 0.26 4.01
C THR A 100 8.81 -0.20 5.37
N GLY A 101 9.81 -1.07 5.35
CA GLY A 101 10.57 -1.45 6.54
C GLY A 101 11.94 -0.78 6.57
N SER A 102 12.53 -0.61 7.78
CA SER A 102 13.88 -0.07 7.94
C SER A 102 14.94 -0.86 7.16
N GLY A 103 14.77 -2.17 6.99
CA GLY A 103 15.69 -2.98 6.17
C GLY A 103 15.78 -2.53 4.72
N THR A 104 14.67 -2.11 4.09
CA THR A 104 14.66 -1.55 2.74
C THR A 104 15.32 -0.17 2.71
N VAL A 105 15.09 0.65 3.75
CA VAL A 105 15.72 1.97 3.85
C VAL A 105 17.24 1.85 3.94
N LEU A 106 17.73 0.92 4.77
CA LEU A 106 19.17 0.69 4.95
C LEU A 106 19.86 0.08 3.72
N ALA A 107 19.12 -0.75 2.96
CA ALA A 107 19.71 -1.44 1.81
C ALA A 107 19.70 -0.57 0.54
N ASP A 108 18.60 0.16 0.30
CA ASP A 108 18.35 0.81 -0.99
C ASP A 108 18.32 2.34 -0.92
N ASP A 109 18.27 2.91 0.28
CA ASP A 109 18.08 4.35 0.55
C ASP A 109 17.06 5.02 -0.38
N PRO A 110 15.80 4.52 -0.42
CA PRO A 110 14.81 4.95 -1.39
C PRO A 110 14.18 6.29 -1.00
N SER A 111 13.77 7.09 -1.99
CA SER A 111 13.02 8.33 -1.75
C SER A 111 11.55 8.08 -1.40
N LEU A 112 10.94 7.00 -1.92
CA LEU A 112 9.52 6.63 -1.74
C LEU A 112 8.53 7.79 -2.00
N ASN A 113 8.83 8.61 -2.99
CA ASN A 113 7.99 9.72 -3.42
C ASN A 113 7.32 9.43 -4.77
N VAL A 114 6.30 10.19 -5.09
CA VAL A 114 5.71 10.23 -6.43
C VAL A 114 6.52 11.21 -7.28
N ARG A 115 7.01 10.74 -8.41
CA ARG A 115 7.70 11.58 -9.40
C ARG A 115 6.74 11.93 -10.52
N HIS A 116 6.34 13.19 -10.59
CA HIS A 116 5.38 13.67 -11.59
C HIS A 116 5.79 13.33 -13.03
N ALA A 117 7.08 13.47 -13.36
CA ALA A 117 7.60 13.18 -14.69
C ALA A 117 7.50 11.68 -15.10
N ASP A 118 7.32 10.78 -14.14
CA ASP A 118 7.17 9.34 -14.39
C ASP A 118 5.70 8.89 -14.50
N LEU A 119 4.74 9.80 -14.25
CA LEU A 119 3.31 9.51 -14.44
C LEU A 119 2.95 9.48 -15.94
N PRO A 120 1.87 8.79 -16.33
CA PRO A 120 1.31 8.85 -17.68
C PRO A 120 1.00 10.29 -18.10
N ALA A 121 1.14 10.58 -19.41
CA ALA A 121 1.02 11.94 -19.93
C ALA A 121 -0.38 12.56 -19.72
N ASP A 122 -1.43 11.77 -19.78
CA ASP A 122 -2.81 12.17 -19.47
C ASP A 122 -2.99 12.56 -18.01
N ILE A 123 -2.35 11.83 -17.08
CA ILE A 123 -2.34 12.17 -15.66
C ILE A 123 -1.53 13.46 -15.42
N GLN A 124 -0.36 13.60 -16.05
CA GLN A 124 0.45 14.83 -15.95
C GLN A 124 -0.33 16.05 -16.44
N ALA A 125 -1.10 15.91 -17.53
CA ALA A 125 -1.92 16.99 -18.06
C ALA A 125 -3.10 17.35 -17.14
N ALA A 126 -3.73 16.36 -16.49
CA ALA A 126 -4.84 16.57 -15.58
C ALA A 126 -4.40 17.12 -14.21
N TYR A 127 -3.20 16.78 -13.75
CA TYR A 127 -2.67 17.15 -12.44
C TYR A 127 -1.29 17.81 -12.58
N PRO A 128 -1.22 19.13 -12.59
CA PRO A 128 0.05 19.86 -12.62
C PRO A 128 0.95 19.45 -11.44
N SER A 129 2.25 19.48 -11.64
CA SER A 129 3.25 19.12 -10.63
C SER A 129 3.04 19.82 -9.28
N ALA A 130 2.66 21.11 -9.30
CA ALA A 130 2.38 21.90 -8.09
C ALA A 130 1.14 21.41 -7.30
N ALA A 131 0.22 20.69 -7.94
CA ALA A 131 -0.97 20.14 -7.31
C ALA A 131 -0.78 18.69 -6.85
N LEU A 132 0.37 18.07 -7.15
CA LEU A 132 0.64 16.69 -6.80
C LEU A 132 0.84 16.53 -5.29
N ARG A 133 -0.08 15.82 -4.64
CA ARG A 133 0.05 15.46 -3.23
C ARG A 133 1.02 14.29 -3.07
N GLN A 134 2.01 14.44 -2.21
CA GLN A 134 2.86 13.31 -1.80
C GLN A 134 2.14 12.47 -0.74
N PRO A 135 2.14 11.12 -0.86
CA PRO A 135 1.64 10.23 0.18
C PRO A 135 2.52 10.31 1.43
N LEU A 136 1.92 10.03 2.60
CA LEU A 136 2.68 9.88 3.84
C LEU A 136 3.66 8.69 3.71
N ARG A 137 4.95 8.90 3.92
CA ARG A 137 5.94 7.83 3.96
C ARG A 137 6.01 7.22 5.36
N VAL A 138 5.65 5.96 5.49
CA VAL A 138 5.63 5.25 6.78
C VAL A 138 6.75 4.22 6.80
N VAL A 139 7.62 4.28 7.80
CA VAL A 139 8.71 3.32 7.95
C VAL A 139 8.51 2.51 9.24
N VAL A 140 8.40 1.19 9.10
CA VAL A 140 8.44 0.26 10.24
C VAL A 140 9.88 0.12 10.72
N ASP A 141 10.20 0.74 11.85
CA ASP A 141 11.57 0.87 12.36
C ASP A 141 11.67 0.48 13.84
N SER A 142 11.45 -0.79 14.13
CA SER A 142 11.42 -1.35 15.50
C SER A 142 12.71 -1.16 16.32
N ARG A 143 13.83 -0.87 15.66
CA ARG A 143 15.15 -0.75 16.29
C ARG A 143 15.77 0.63 16.17
N ASN A 144 14.99 1.64 15.74
CA ASN A 144 15.47 3.02 15.56
C ASN A 144 16.74 3.10 14.66
N GLN A 145 16.71 2.39 13.52
CA GLN A 145 17.84 2.31 12.60
C GLN A 145 17.83 3.39 11.52
N VAL A 146 16.65 3.95 11.22
CA VAL A 146 16.52 5.06 10.27
C VAL A 146 17.13 6.32 10.87
N ARG A 147 17.81 7.10 10.04
CA ARG A 147 18.53 8.33 10.42
C ARG A 147 18.03 9.51 9.60
N PRO A 148 18.23 10.76 10.08
CA PRO A 148 17.85 11.97 9.35
C PRO A 148 18.47 12.08 7.97
N GLU A 149 19.65 11.52 7.74
CA GLU A 149 20.39 11.59 6.48
C GLU A 149 19.83 10.71 5.36
N HIS A 150 18.94 9.77 5.67
CA HIS A 150 18.35 8.92 4.65
C HIS A 150 17.50 9.73 3.66
N ARG A 151 17.61 9.37 2.39
CA ARG A 151 16.97 10.09 1.28
C ARG A 151 15.48 10.32 1.46
N LEU A 152 14.74 9.33 1.98
CA LEU A 152 13.30 9.48 2.22
C LEU A 152 12.97 10.61 3.22
N VAL A 153 13.90 10.98 4.10
CA VAL A 153 13.75 12.09 5.07
C VAL A 153 14.10 13.42 4.41
N GLN A 154 15.06 13.42 3.50
CA GLN A 154 15.61 14.63 2.85
C GLN A 154 14.76 15.15 1.69
N VAL A 155 13.85 14.34 1.13
CA VAL A 155 12.96 14.79 0.06
C VAL A 155 11.64 15.31 0.61
N ASP A 156 10.99 16.23 -0.11
CA ASP A 156 9.72 16.85 0.26
C ASP A 156 8.63 15.83 0.63
N GLY A 157 7.80 16.19 1.62
CA GLY A 157 6.66 15.44 2.10
C GLY A 157 6.84 14.87 3.51
N GLU A 158 5.76 14.40 4.10
CA GLU A 158 5.73 13.91 5.48
C GLU A 158 6.28 12.50 5.62
N VAL A 159 6.97 12.25 6.74
CA VAL A 159 7.49 10.92 7.14
C VAL A 159 6.95 10.55 8.51
N CYS A 160 6.54 9.30 8.67
CA CYS A 160 6.12 8.71 9.93
C CYS A 160 7.01 7.51 10.25
N LEU A 161 7.81 7.61 11.30
CA LEU A 161 8.63 6.50 11.79
C LEU A 161 7.83 5.72 12.84
N ALA A 162 7.34 4.54 12.47
CA ALA A 162 6.63 3.65 13.38
C ALA A 162 7.65 2.84 14.19
N ARG A 163 7.72 3.11 15.49
CA ARG A 163 8.78 2.66 16.39
C ARG A 163 8.21 2.12 17.71
N LEU A 164 9.00 1.33 18.44
CA LEU A 164 8.64 0.89 19.78
C LEU A 164 8.80 2.00 20.82
N SER A 165 9.77 2.90 20.58
CA SER A 165 10.00 4.11 21.38
C SER A 165 10.58 5.20 20.48
N ALA A 166 10.24 6.45 20.76
CA ALA A 166 10.89 7.57 20.11
C ALA A 166 12.36 7.67 20.51
N ASP A 167 13.19 8.19 19.61
CA ASP A 167 14.55 8.59 19.92
C ASP A 167 14.66 10.13 20.05
N THR A 168 15.83 10.60 20.41
CA THR A 168 16.11 12.02 20.66
C THR A 168 16.94 12.68 19.56
N GLN A 169 16.99 12.06 18.35
CA GLN A 169 17.70 12.66 17.22
C GLN A 169 16.98 13.92 16.75
N ASP A 170 17.76 14.83 16.15
CA ASP A 170 17.25 16.07 15.58
C ASP A 170 16.55 15.77 14.24
N TRP A 171 15.23 15.57 14.31
CA TRP A 171 14.40 15.27 13.16
C TRP A 171 13.83 16.54 12.53
N PRO A 172 13.78 16.64 11.18
CA PRO A 172 13.01 17.70 10.53
C PRO A 172 11.54 17.74 10.99
N GLU A 173 10.92 18.90 10.97
CA GLU A 173 9.50 19.08 11.36
C GLU A 173 8.52 18.21 10.55
N THR A 174 8.93 17.81 9.34
CA THR A 174 8.17 16.91 8.46
C THR A 174 8.19 15.44 8.94
N VAL A 175 9.02 15.11 9.93
CA VAL A 175 9.15 13.77 10.48
C VAL A 175 8.45 13.68 11.82
N ARG A 176 7.55 12.72 11.94
CA ARG A 176 6.96 12.34 13.23
C ARG A 176 7.34 10.92 13.62
N GLN A 177 7.57 10.72 14.90
CA GLN A 177 7.78 9.41 15.48
C GLN A 177 6.47 8.93 16.08
N LEU A 178 5.97 7.77 15.62
CA LEU A 178 4.75 7.15 16.08
C LEU A 178 5.11 5.95 16.94
N THR A 179 4.84 6.03 18.23
CA THR A 179 5.05 4.89 19.13
C THR A 179 3.94 3.85 18.94
N VAL A 180 4.35 2.64 18.64
CA VAL A 180 3.49 1.48 18.42
C VAL A 180 3.95 0.35 19.34
N PRO A 181 3.05 -0.38 20.01
CA PRO A 181 3.43 -1.49 20.87
C PRO A 181 4.20 -2.58 20.12
N ALA A 182 4.95 -3.38 20.88
CA ALA A 182 5.63 -4.55 20.33
C ALA A 182 4.66 -5.72 20.13
N ASN A 183 4.84 -6.47 19.05
CA ASN A 183 4.27 -7.79 18.87
C ASN A 183 5.04 -8.83 19.73
N ARG A 184 4.65 -10.11 19.63
CA ARG A 184 5.29 -11.22 20.38
C ARG A 184 6.77 -11.43 20.05
N GLU A 185 7.23 -10.94 18.90
CA GLU A 185 8.63 -11.03 18.46
C GLU A 185 9.48 -9.79 18.84
N GLY A 186 8.92 -8.85 19.60
CA GLY A 186 9.59 -7.60 19.96
C GLY A 186 9.73 -6.63 18.78
N LYS A 187 8.88 -6.73 17.76
CA LYS A 187 8.81 -5.81 16.62
C LYS A 187 7.55 -4.96 16.71
N VAL A 188 7.50 -3.86 15.96
CA VAL A 188 6.28 -3.04 15.81
C VAL A 188 5.09 -3.92 15.42
N ASP A 189 4.01 -3.83 16.20
CA ASP A 189 2.77 -4.53 15.91
C ASP A 189 2.06 -3.90 14.70
N LEU A 190 2.01 -4.65 13.59
CA LEU A 190 1.47 -4.16 12.32
C LEU A 190 -0.04 -3.96 12.36
N VAL A 191 -0.77 -4.74 13.15
CA VAL A 191 -2.23 -4.59 13.28
C VAL A 191 -2.53 -3.24 13.95
N THR A 192 -1.86 -2.94 15.05
CA THR A 192 -1.98 -1.66 15.75
C THR A 192 -1.54 -0.49 14.86
N LEU A 193 -0.44 -0.64 14.12
CA LEU A 193 0.00 0.38 13.17
C LEU A 193 -1.08 0.68 12.11
N MET A 194 -1.65 -0.34 11.48
CA MET A 194 -2.70 -0.14 10.46
C MET A 194 -3.95 0.51 11.06
N MET A 195 -4.34 0.14 12.28
CA MET A 195 -5.45 0.79 12.99
C MET A 195 -5.16 2.28 13.24
N GLN A 196 -3.93 2.63 13.63
CA GLN A 196 -3.54 4.03 13.82
C GLN A 196 -3.56 4.81 12.50
N LEU A 197 -3.07 4.22 11.39
CA LEU A 197 -3.17 4.83 10.06
C LEU A 197 -4.63 5.05 9.63
N GLY A 198 -5.53 4.10 9.91
CA GLY A 198 -6.95 4.27 9.68
C GLY A 198 -7.56 5.46 10.45
N ARG A 199 -7.17 5.64 11.73
CA ARG A 199 -7.57 6.82 12.56
C ARG A 199 -7.02 8.14 12.01
N MET A 200 -5.86 8.12 11.35
CA MET A 200 -5.30 9.24 10.61
C MET A 200 -5.97 9.47 9.25
N GLN A 201 -7.10 8.81 9.00
CA GLN A 201 -7.89 8.89 7.77
C GLN A 201 -7.17 8.41 6.50
N ILE A 202 -6.15 7.57 6.64
CA ILE A 202 -5.52 6.89 5.51
C ILE A 202 -6.47 5.81 5.00
N ASN A 203 -6.95 5.96 3.76
CA ASN A 203 -7.86 5.00 3.13
C ASN A 203 -7.11 3.82 2.51
N GLN A 204 -5.91 4.09 1.97
CA GLN A 204 -5.14 3.12 1.20
C GLN A 204 -3.66 3.24 1.54
N VAL A 205 -3.04 2.09 1.79
CA VAL A 205 -1.61 1.95 2.04
C VAL A 205 -0.99 1.12 0.92
N TRP A 206 -0.04 1.70 0.22
CA TRP A 206 0.82 1.04 -0.74
C TRP A 206 2.08 0.56 -0.03
N VAL A 207 2.36 -0.73 -0.04
CA VAL A 207 3.50 -1.31 0.65
C VAL A 207 4.61 -1.66 -0.33
N GLU A 208 5.79 -1.12 -0.11
CA GLU A 208 7.02 -1.49 -0.82
C GLU A 208 8.04 -1.96 0.21
N GLY A 209 8.20 -3.25 0.35
CA GLY A 209 9.08 -3.84 1.37
C GLY A 209 9.69 -5.17 0.93
N GLY A 210 10.69 -5.62 1.69
CA GLY A 210 11.31 -6.91 1.47
C GLY A 210 10.48 -8.08 2.01
N ALA A 211 10.96 -9.31 1.77
CA ALA A 211 10.28 -10.56 2.08
C ALA A 211 9.78 -10.67 3.53
N GLN A 212 10.52 -10.11 4.50
CA GLN A 212 10.18 -10.16 5.92
C GLN A 212 8.92 -9.34 6.25
N LEU A 213 8.84 -8.10 5.76
CA LEU A 213 7.66 -7.24 5.97
C LEU A 213 6.45 -7.82 5.23
N ALA A 214 6.65 -8.29 4.01
CA ALA A 214 5.61 -8.96 3.22
C ALA A 214 5.05 -10.17 3.97
N GLY A 215 5.90 -11.06 4.46
CA GLY A 215 5.50 -12.23 5.23
C GLY A 215 4.76 -11.88 6.52
N ALA A 216 5.22 -10.86 7.26
CA ALA A 216 4.57 -10.39 8.48
C ALA A 216 3.17 -9.83 8.22
N LEU A 217 2.96 -9.09 7.11
CA LEU A 217 1.64 -8.59 6.70
C LEU A 217 0.69 -9.73 6.32
N PHE A 218 1.17 -10.74 5.60
CA PHE A 218 0.37 -11.93 5.28
C PHE A 218 0.02 -12.74 6.53
N ALA A 219 0.99 -12.99 7.41
CA ALA A 219 0.76 -13.71 8.66
C ALA A 219 -0.26 -13.01 9.58
N ALA A 220 -0.34 -11.68 9.49
CA ALA A 220 -1.33 -10.88 10.22
C ALA A 220 -2.69 -10.75 9.50
N GLY A 221 -2.90 -11.36 8.33
CA GLY A 221 -4.14 -11.24 7.54
C GLY A 221 -4.44 -9.80 7.07
N LEU A 222 -3.41 -8.97 6.88
CA LEU A 222 -3.58 -7.55 6.61
C LEU A 222 -3.62 -7.21 5.11
N VAL A 223 -3.13 -8.10 4.23
CA VAL A 223 -3.02 -7.83 2.80
C VAL A 223 -4.38 -7.98 2.12
N ASP A 224 -4.86 -6.94 1.47
CA ASP A 224 -6.09 -6.98 0.67
C ASP A 224 -5.83 -7.30 -0.79
N GLU A 225 -4.66 -6.90 -1.28
CA GLU A 225 -4.28 -7.03 -2.68
C GLU A 225 -2.78 -7.19 -2.81
N LEU A 226 -2.34 -8.20 -3.54
CA LEU A 226 -0.95 -8.38 -3.92
C LEU A 226 -0.77 -7.93 -5.37
N VAL A 227 0.10 -6.94 -5.58
CA VAL A 227 0.52 -6.47 -6.91
C VAL A 227 1.93 -6.98 -7.17
N LEU A 228 2.04 -8.02 -7.98
CA LEU A 228 3.30 -8.69 -8.28
C LEU A 228 3.76 -8.34 -9.70
N TYR A 229 4.97 -7.79 -9.81
CA TYR A 229 5.65 -7.63 -11.09
C TYR A 229 6.63 -8.78 -11.29
N LEU A 230 6.48 -9.51 -12.38
CA LEU A 230 7.36 -10.61 -12.78
C LEU A 230 8.20 -10.22 -13.99
N ALA A 231 9.50 -10.20 -13.80
CA ALA A 231 10.45 -9.97 -14.89
C ALA A 231 10.80 -11.28 -15.62
N PRO A 232 10.96 -11.27 -16.95
CA PRO A 232 11.31 -12.46 -17.74
C PRO A 232 12.80 -12.80 -17.61
N LYS A 233 13.25 -13.11 -16.39
CA LYS A 233 14.62 -13.51 -16.07
C LYS A 233 14.64 -14.54 -14.94
N LEU A 234 15.72 -15.27 -14.82
CA LEU A 234 15.94 -16.27 -13.76
C LEU A 234 17.14 -15.83 -12.92
N LEU A 235 17.04 -15.91 -11.60
CA LEU A 235 18.11 -15.57 -10.66
C LEU A 235 18.72 -16.80 -9.97
N GLY A 236 18.05 -17.94 -10.04
CA GLY A 236 18.51 -19.20 -9.48
C GLY A 236 18.09 -19.44 -8.02
N ASP A 237 18.31 -20.67 -7.56
CA ASP A 237 17.81 -21.15 -6.27
C ASP A 237 18.51 -20.53 -5.04
N SER A 238 19.78 -20.10 -5.17
CA SER A 238 20.51 -19.43 -4.11
C SER A 238 20.09 -17.96 -3.90
N ALA A 239 19.29 -17.39 -4.83
CA ALA A 239 18.79 -16.04 -4.76
C ALA A 239 17.68 -15.90 -3.70
N ARG A 240 17.42 -14.66 -3.22
CA ARG A 240 16.45 -14.39 -2.15
C ARG A 240 15.03 -14.62 -2.60
N GLY A 241 14.25 -15.35 -1.78
CA GLY A 241 12.83 -15.64 -2.04
C GLY A 241 11.93 -14.41 -1.92
N LEU A 242 10.74 -14.53 -2.51
CA LEU A 242 9.75 -13.46 -2.63
C LEU A 242 9.13 -13.04 -1.30
N ILE A 243 8.72 -14.00 -0.47
CA ILE A 243 8.01 -13.78 0.79
C ILE A 243 8.56 -14.74 1.85
N ALA A 244 8.82 -14.23 3.04
CA ALA A 244 9.21 -15.05 4.19
C ALA A 244 7.95 -15.53 4.93
N LEU A 245 7.56 -16.78 4.70
CA LEU A 245 6.44 -17.45 5.37
C LEU A 245 6.97 -18.67 6.12
N PRO A 246 7.56 -18.50 7.31
CA PRO A 246 8.05 -19.63 8.10
C PRO A 246 6.89 -20.48 8.61
N GLY A 247 7.13 -21.80 8.73
CA GLY A 247 6.15 -22.74 9.31
C GLY A 247 5.12 -23.30 8.33
N LEU A 248 5.26 -23.07 7.01
CA LEU A 248 4.45 -23.79 6.02
C LEU A 248 5.01 -25.20 5.82
N GLU A 249 4.26 -26.21 6.23
CA GLU A 249 4.65 -27.62 6.17
C GLU A 249 3.85 -28.45 5.13
N SER A 250 2.75 -27.87 4.62
CA SER A 250 1.92 -28.51 3.62
C SER A 250 1.34 -27.53 2.61
N LEU A 251 0.99 -28.00 1.42
CA LEU A 251 0.33 -27.19 0.39
C LEU A 251 -1.03 -26.65 0.84
N ALA A 252 -1.72 -27.35 1.73
CA ALA A 252 -3.01 -26.91 2.26
C ALA A 252 -2.89 -25.64 3.14
N GLN A 253 -1.72 -25.37 3.71
CA GLN A 253 -1.43 -24.17 4.50
C GLN A 253 -1.01 -22.98 3.63
N ALA A 254 -0.68 -23.21 2.36
CA ALA A 254 -0.22 -22.15 1.47
C ALA A 254 -1.33 -21.12 1.24
N PRO A 255 -1.06 -19.81 1.40
CA PRO A 255 -2.03 -18.77 1.08
C PRO A 255 -2.54 -18.90 -0.36
N GLN A 256 -3.84 -18.91 -0.52
CA GLN A 256 -4.51 -18.99 -1.81
C GLN A 256 -4.86 -17.62 -2.34
N PHE A 257 -4.83 -17.45 -3.65
CA PHE A 257 -5.18 -16.21 -4.33
C PHE A 257 -6.07 -16.48 -5.54
N ARG A 258 -6.89 -15.50 -5.89
CA ARG A 258 -7.49 -15.42 -7.23
C ARG A 258 -6.87 -14.27 -8.01
N PHE A 259 -6.64 -14.45 -9.29
CA PHE A 259 -6.23 -13.36 -10.17
C PHE A 259 -7.40 -12.39 -10.39
N ALA A 260 -7.14 -11.11 -10.15
CA ALA A 260 -8.08 -10.04 -10.47
C ALA A 260 -7.72 -9.35 -11.78
N ASP A 261 -6.42 -9.23 -12.09
CA ASP A 261 -5.92 -8.68 -13.35
C ASP A 261 -4.56 -9.29 -13.70
N VAL A 262 -4.30 -9.45 -15.00
CA VAL A 262 -3.01 -9.89 -15.54
C VAL A 262 -2.69 -9.03 -16.75
N GLN A 263 -1.64 -8.23 -16.66
CA GLN A 263 -1.28 -7.28 -17.72
C GLN A 263 0.21 -7.31 -18.02
N GLN A 264 0.57 -7.22 -19.29
CA GLN A 264 1.94 -6.96 -19.70
C GLN A 264 2.26 -5.45 -19.57
N VAL A 265 3.34 -5.13 -18.85
CA VAL A 265 3.80 -3.77 -18.61
C VAL A 265 5.25 -3.64 -19.09
N GLY A 266 5.43 -3.23 -20.33
CA GLY A 266 6.71 -3.31 -21.01
C GLY A 266 7.10 -4.78 -21.25
N GLU A 267 8.25 -5.20 -20.73
CA GLU A 267 8.71 -6.60 -20.81
C GLU A 267 8.25 -7.44 -19.63
N ASP A 268 7.74 -6.81 -18.56
CA ASP A 268 7.32 -7.49 -17.32
C ASP A 268 5.81 -7.83 -17.37
N LEU A 269 5.40 -8.78 -16.51
CA LEU A 269 3.98 -9.02 -16.22
C LEU A 269 3.62 -8.35 -14.88
N ARG A 270 2.50 -7.63 -14.84
CA ARG A 270 1.85 -7.22 -13.60
C ARG A 270 0.68 -8.16 -13.30
N LEU A 271 0.72 -8.79 -12.14
CA LEU A 271 -0.35 -9.65 -11.63
C LEU A 271 -1.00 -8.93 -10.44
N ILE A 272 -2.31 -8.71 -10.50
CA ILE A 272 -3.10 -8.25 -9.35
C ILE A 272 -3.85 -9.46 -8.81
N MET A 273 -3.58 -9.81 -7.56
CA MET A 273 -4.11 -11.00 -6.90
C MET A 273 -4.79 -10.65 -5.59
N LEU A 274 -5.94 -11.25 -5.34
CA LEU A 274 -6.71 -11.08 -4.12
C LEU A 274 -6.57 -12.33 -3.25
N PRO A 275 -6.10 -12.21 -1.99
CA PRO A 275 -5.98 -13.35 -1.10
C PRO A 275 -7.35 -13.93 -0.76
N GLN A 276 -7.39 -15.24 -0.54
CA GLN A 276 -8.54 -15.99 -0.08
C GLN A 276 -8.24 -16.46 1.36
N TYR A 277 -8.70 -15.70 2.35
CA TYR A 277 -8.53 -16.02 3.77
C TYR A 277 -9.59 -16.99 4.27
#